data_c333fc390ae004e2581622f824014e6f
#
_entry.id   c333fc390ae004e2581622f824014e6f
#
_cell.length_a   1.000
_cell.length_b   1.000
_cell.length_c   1.000
_cell.angle_alpha   90.00
_cell.angle_beta   90.00
_cell.angle_gamma   90.00
#
_symmetry.space_group_name_H-M   'P 1'
#
loop_
_entity.id
_entity.type
_entity.pdbx_description
1 polymer ?
#
loop_
_entity_poly.entity_id
_entity_poly.type
_entity_poly.pdbx_seq_one_letter_code
_entity_poly.pdbx_strand_id
1 'polypeptide(L)'
;MTPPLTFLYTPADRPERVRKALESTADVVLVDLEDAVAPAHKEEARANAVRLLASGTRSVQVRVNHPSTPWHEADLAALAGLPLAVGARIPKVESPEEILALAAALPGRALHPLIESALGVERALQIATASPAIASISLGEADLRSDLQVDDEAALSWPRSRVIVAARAARLPPPAMSVYPNVRDLEGLAASCRAGRALGFRGRTAIHPAQLATIRAAFLPTPREVLRAKEVLARVAGATAAGVGAIALADGTFLDVAMVEQARAVLTLAEPAP
;
A
#
# COMPACT_ATOMS: atom_id res chain seq x y z
N MET A 1 -3.97 -0.81 15.13
CA MET A 1 -2.66 -0.39 14.56
C MET A 1 -2.91 0.61 13.44
N THR A 2 -2.18 1.71 13.43
CA THR A 2 -2.23 2.70 12.33
C THR A 2 -1.69 2.05 11.05
N PRO A 3 -2.42 2.14 9.91
CA PRO A 3 -1.94 1.55 8.67
C PRO A 3 -0.65 2.24 8.19
N PRO A 4 0.26 1.48 7.53
CA PRO A 4 1.53 2.00 7.05
C PRO A 4 1.33 3.10 5.99
N LEU A 5 2.16 4.15 6.07
CA LEU A 5 2.16 5.28 5.14
C LEU A 5 3.34 5.22 4.15
N THR A 6 4.44 4.58 4.54
CA THR A 6 5.67 4.54 3.76
C THR A 6 6.13 3.12 3.50
N PHE A 7 6.32 2.81 2.24
CA PHE A 7 6.85 1.54 1.76
C PHE A 7 8.16 1.84 1.02
N LEU A 8 9.21 1.03 1.19
CA LEU A 8 10.49 1.26 0.52
C LEU A 8 10.93 0.03 -0.24
N TYR A 9 10.97 0.13 -1.58
CA TYR A 9 11.58 -0.89 -2.42
C TYR A 9 13.09 -0.93 -2.27
N THR A 10 13.63 -2.15 -2.25
CA THR A 10 15.07 -2.41 -2.28
C THR A 10 15.35 -3.70 -3.03
N PRO A 11 16.25 -3.70 -4.04
CA PRO A 11 16.61 -4.91 -4.77
C PRO A 11 17.42 -5.86 -3.89
N ALA A 12 17.07 -7.15 -3.91
CA ALA A 12 17.68 -8.16 -3.04
C ALA A 12 19.08 -8.57 -3.47
N ASP A 13 19.50 -8.29 -4.71
CA ASP A 13 20.88 -8.46 -5.18
C ASP A 13 21.85 -7.42 -4.60
N ARG A 14 21.35 -6.48 -3.79
CA ARG A 14 22.12 -5.43 -3.11
C ARG A 14 21.96 -5.55 -1.59
N PRO A 15 22.61 -6.53 -0.94
CA PRO A 15 22.39 -6.84 0.47
C PRO A 15 22.69 -5.66 1.40
N GLU A 16 23.61 -4.77 1.06
CA GLU A 16 23.90 -3.54 1.80
C GLU A 16 22.73 -2.54 1.75
N ARG A 17 22.00 -2.47 0.63
CA ARG A 17 20.80 -1.64 0.50
C ARG A 17 19.64 -2.23 1.30
N VAL A 18 19.49 -3.55 1.29
CA VAL A 18 18.46 -4.23 2.11
C VAL A 18 18.67 -3.92 3.58
N ARG A 19 19.91 -4.04 4.12
CA ARG A 19 20.22 -3.67 5.51
C ARG A 19 19.86 -2.21 5.81
N LYS A 20 20.29 -1.27 4.97
CA LYS A 20 19.93 0.16 5.13
C LYS A 20 18.44 0.41 5.07
N ALA A 21 17.70 -0.31 4.21
CA ALA A 21 16.24 -0.21 4.15
C ALA A 21 15.59 -0.74 5.45
N LEU A 22 16.08 -1.85 5.98
CA LEU A 22 15.64 -2.41 7.25
C LEU A 22 15.92 -1.48 8.44
N GLU A 23 16.93 -0.63 8.40
CA GLU A 23 17.27 0.38 9.41
C GLU A 23 16.58 1.73 9.17
N SER A 24 15.90 1.92 8.03
CA SER A 24 15.26 3.18 7.65
C SER A 24 13.99 3.47 8.44
N THR A 25 13.40 4.64 8.24
CA THR A 25 12.11 5.05 8.83
C THR A 25 10.89 4.59 8.01
N ALA A 26 11.07 3.73 7.00
CA ALA A 26 9.96 3.16 6.25
C ALA A 26 9.07 2.31 7.17
N ASP A 27 7.75 2.34 7.02
CA ASP A 27 6.86 1.48 7.81
C ASP A 27 6.92 0.02 7.33
N VAL A 28 7.10 -0.18 6.02
CA VAL A 28 7.24 -1.50 5.39
C VAL A 28 8.43 -1.48 4.43
N VAL A 29 9.29 -2.49 4.49
CA VAL A 29 10.36 -2.69 3.50
C VAL A 29 9.90 -3.71 2.47
N LEU A 30 10.03 -3.36 1.18
CA LEU A 30 9.71 -4.22 0.05
C LEU A 30 11.02 -4.76 -0.53
N VAL A 31 11.35 -6.01 -0.20
CA VAL A 31 12.54 -6.68 -0.76
C VAL A 31 12.17 -7.29 -2.10
N ASP A 32 12.83 -6.84 -3.14
CA ASP A 32 12.48 -7.15 -4.51
C ASP A 32 13.31 -8.29 -5.10
N LEU A 33 12.65 -9.32 -5.61
CA LEU A 33 13.25 -10.40 -6.41
C LEU A 33 12.88 -10.30 -7.90
N GLU A 34 11.97 -9.37 -8.26
CA GLU A 34 11.41 -9.23 -9.60
C GLU A 34 12.17 -8.18 -10.44
N ASP A 35 11.50 -7.16 -10.94
CA ASP A 35 12.00 -6.24 -11.98
C ASP A 35 13.29 -5.50 -11.62
N ALA A 36 13.52 -5.19 -10.33
CA ALA A 36 14.74 -4.51 -9.91
C ALA A 36 15.97 -5.42 -9.84
N VAL A 37 15.83 -6.71 -10.14
CA VAL A 37 16.91 -7.71 -10.13
C VAL A 37 17.09 -8.30 -11.52
N ALA A 38 18.29 -8.19 -12.07
CA ALA A 38 18.62 -8.78 -13.38
C ALA A 38 18.51 -10.32 -13.36
N PRO A 39 18.15 -10.97 -14.49
CA PRO A 39 18.04 -12.43 -14.56
C PRO A 39 19.23 -13.20 -14.00
N ALA A 40 20.46 -12.75 -14.29
CA ALA A 40 21.70 -13.38 -13.82
C ALA A 40 21.90 -13.31 -12.29
N HIS A 41 21.19 -12.42 -11.58
CA HIS A 41 21.32 -12.20 -10.14
C HIS A 41 20.13 -12.73 -9.33
N LYS A 42 19.13 -13.36 -9.94
CA LYS A 42 17.92 -13.84 -9.27
C LYS A 42 18.21 -14.84 -8.14
N GLU A 43 19.12 -15.77 -8.36
CA GLU A 43 19.51 -16.77 -7.37
C GLU A 43 20.24 -16.13 -6.18
N GLU A 44 21.19 -15.24 -6.44
CA GLU A 44 21.90 -14.49 -5.41
C GLU A 44 20.93 -13.60 -4.59
N ALA A 45 20.04 -12.90 -5.29
CA ALA A 45 19.01 -12.07 -4.65
C ALA A 45 18.13 -12.86 -3.69
N ARG A 46 17.67 -14.04 -4.12
CA ARG A 46 16.89 -14.98 -3.29
C ARG A 46 17.67 -15.41 -2.04
N ALA A 47 18.93 -15.83 -2.20
CA ALA A 47 19.80 -16.22 -1.09
C ALA A 47 20.03 -15.07 -0.11
N ASN A 48 20.22 -13.85 -0.60
CA ASN A 48 20.34 -12.64 0.22
C ASN A 48 19.03 -12.36 1.00
N ALA A 49 17.86 -12.45 0.37
CA ALA A 49 16.57 -12.25 1.02
C ALA A 49 16.39 -13.26 2.17
N VAL A 50 16.61 -14.54 1.93
CA VAL A 50 16.54 -15.58 2.98
C VAL A 50 17.46 -15.25 4.15
N ARG A 51 18.73 -14.98 3.88
CA ARG A 51 19.73 -14.71 4.93
C ARG A 51 19.42 -13.44 5.75
N LEU A 52 18.92 -12.38 5.11
CA LEU A 52 18.69 -11.09 5.77
C LEU A 52 17.35 -11.02 6.51
N LEU A 53 16.39 -11.85 6.13
CA LEU A 53 15.04 -11.83 6.70
C LEU A 53 14.75 -12.97 7.67
N ALA A 54 15.68 -13.91 7.86
CA ALA A 54 15.52 -15.09 8.70
C ALA A 54 15.17 -14.78 10.17
N SER A 55 15.62 -13.63 10.70
CA SER A 55 15.41 -13.21 12.11
C SER A 55 14.62 -11.91 12.22
N GLY A 56 13.95 -11.46 11.16
CA GLY A 56 13.33 -10.14 11.11
C GLY A 56 12.11 -9.99 12.01
N THR A 57 12.09 -8.93 12.80
CA THR A 57 10.94 -8.49 13.62
C THR A 57 10.16 -7.35 12.96
N ARG A 58 10.66 -6.82 11.86
CA ARG A 58 10.11 -5.67 11.16
C ARG A 58 9.06 -6.08 10.12
N SER A 59 8.14 -5.17 9.78
CA SER A 59 7.19 -5.38 8.68
C SER A 59 7.93 -5.37 7.33
N VAL A 60 7.96 -6.51 6.67
CA VAL A 60 8.63 -6.73 5.38
C VAL A 60 7.68 -7.47 4.44
N GLN A 61 7.76 -7.15 3.16
CA GLN A 61 7.17 -7.94 2.09
C GLN A 61 8.26 -8.31 1.09
N VAL A 62 8.23 -9.53 0.58
CA VAL A 62 9.11 -9.95 -0.53
C VAL A 62 8.29 -9.95 -1.81
N ARG A 63 8.70 -9.19 -2.82
CA ARG A 63 8.10 -9.26 -4.15
C ARG A 63 8.74 -10.41 -4.91
N VAL A 64 7.97 -11.46 -5.14
CA VAL A 64 8.38 -12.65 -5.86
C VAL A 64 8.29 -12.45 -7.37
N ASN A 65 8.95 -13.29 -8.15
CA ASN A 65 8.77 -13.30 -9.60
C ASN A 65 7.40 -13.88 -9.99
N HIS A 66 6.86 -13.41 -11.12
CA HIS A 66 5.55 -13.87 -11.65
C HIS A 66 5.57 -15.38 -12.03
N PRO A 67 4.42 -16.11 -11.93
CA PRO A 67 4.32 -17.53 -12.26
C PRO A 67 4.80 -17.93 -13.68
N SER A 68 4.73 -17.01 -14.64
CA SER A 68 5.23 -17.26 -16.00
C SER A 68 6.77 -17.31 -16.11
N THR A 69 7.49 -17.05 -15.02
CA THR A 69 8.96 -17.02 -15.01
C THR A 69 9.54 -18.29 -14.39
N PRO A 70 10.76 -18.70 -14.77
CA PRO A 70 11.40 -19.91 -14.20
C PRO A 70 11.83 -19.74 -12.74
N TRP A 71 11.74 -18.55 -12.17
CA TRP A 71 12.20 -18.25 -10.80
C TRP A 71 11.09 -18.37 -9.74
N HIS A 72 9.83 -18.37 -10.17
CA HIS A 72 8.66 -18.29 -9.28
C HIS A 72 8.65 -19.37 -8.20
N GLU A 73 8.74 -20.64 -8.59
CA GLU A 73 8.67 -21.76 -7.66
C GLU A 73 9.79 -21.72 -6.61
N ALA A 74 11.00 -21.35 -7.04
CA ALA A 74 12.14 -21.22 -6.13
C ALA A 74 11.97 -20.03 -5.16
N ASP A 75 11.31 -18.94 -5.60
CA ASP A 75 10.99 -17.81 -4.73
C ASP A 75 9.93 -18.18 -3.69
N LEU A 76 8.90 -18.93 -4.09
CA LEU A 76 7.88 -19.42 -3.14
C LEU A 76 8.48 -20.36 -2.10
N ALA A 77 9.34 -21.30 -2.52
CA ALA A 77 10.04 -22.21 -1.62
C ALA A 77 10.93 -21.45 -0.62
N ALA A 78 11.67 -20.45 -1.09
CA ALA A 78 12.48 -19.58 -0.23
C ALA A 78 11.63 -18.79 0.77
N LEU A 79 10.53 -18.21 0.30
CA LEU A 79 9.62 -17.43 1.12
C LEU A 79 8.92 -18.30 2.17
N ALA A 80 8.54 -19.55 1.83
CA ALA A 80 7.94 -20.51 2.77
C ALA A 80 8.84 -20.79 3.99
N GLY A 81 10.15 -20.75 3.81
CA GLY A 81 11.15 -20.92 4.89
C GLY A 81 11.35 -19.70 5.77
N LEU A 82 10.81 -18.53 5.43
CA LEU A 82 10.93 -17.31 6.22
C LEU A 82 9.84 -17.20 7.29
N PRO A 83 10.02 -16.37 8.34
CA PRO A 83 8.99 -16.09 9.34
C PRO A 83 7.67 -15.62 8.68
N LEU A 84 6.52 -16.01 9.23
CA LEU A 84 5.19 -15.61 8.72
C LEU A 84 4.94 -14.09 8.73
N ALA A 85 5.70 -13.35 9.53
CA ALA A 85 5.66 -11.89 9.54
C ALA A 85 6.16 -11.25 8.22
N VAL A 86 6.90 -12.01 7.39
CA VAL A 86 7.32 -11.58 6.05
C VAL A 86 6.19 -11.86 5.08
N GLY A 87 5.52 -10.82 4.55
CA GLY A 87 4.44 -10.94 3.57
C GLY A 87 4.94 -11.28 2.16
N ALA A 88 4.06 -11.84 1.34
CA ALA A 88 4.31 -12.08 -0.09
C ALA A 88 3.68 -10.97 -0.94
N ARG A 89 4.50 -10.21 -1.69
CA ARG A 89 4.02 -9.26 -2.69
C ARG A 89 4.01 -9.92 -4.06
N ILE A 90 2.84 -10.00 -4.68
CA ILE A 90 2.62 -10.77 -5.88
C ILE A 90 2.43 -9.82 -7.07
N PRO A 91 3.35 -9.80 -8.05
CA PRO A 91 3.22 -8.93 -9.22
C PRO A 91 2.19 -9.49 -10.21
N LYS A 92 1.65 -8.63 -11.06
CA LYS A 92 0.91 -8.94 -12.30
C LYS A 92 -0.27 -9.90 -12.10
N VAL A 93 -0.97 -9.78 -10.95
CA VAL A 93 -2.13 -10.64 -10.65
C VAL A 93 -3.33 -10.28 -11.52
N GLU A 94 -3.88 -11.26 -12.21
CA GLU A 94 -5.00 -11.09 -13.13
C GLU A 94 -6.22 -11.96 -12.80
N SER A 95 -6.10 -12.90 -11.85
CA SER A 95 -7.22 -13.78 -11.52
C SER A 95 -7.31 -14.16 -10.04
N PRO A 96 -8.53 -14.49 -9.54
CA PRO A 96 -8.72 -15.08 -8.23
C PRO A 96 -8.01 -16.43 -8.06
N GLU A 97 -7.92 -17.23 -9.13
CA GLU A 97 -7.31 -18.56 -9.15
C GLU A 97 -5.82 -18.52 -8.82
N GLU A 98 -5.10 -17.51 -9.31
CA GLU A 98 -3.70 -17.25 -8.94
C GLU A 98 -3.55 -17.02 -7.42
N ILE A 99 -4.44 -16.23 -6.84
CA ILE A 99 -4.43 -15.98 -5.39
C ILE A 99 -4.72 -17.25 -4.59
N LEU A 100 -5.67 -18.08 -5.04
CA LEU A 100 -5.99 -19.32 -4.37
C LEU A 100 -4.81 -20.31 -4.41
N ALA A 101 -4.13 -20.41 -5.55
CA ALA A 101 -2.93 -21.23 -5.70
C ALA A 101 -1.80 -20.76 -4.77
N LEU A 102 -1.56 -19.45 -4.71
CA LEU A 102 -0.55 -18.86 -3.84
C LEU A 102 -0.89 -19.01 -2.35
N ALA A 103 -2.15 -18.86 -1.96
CA ALA A 103 -2.59 -19.08 -0.59
C ALA A 103 -2.41 -20.55 -0.14
N ALA A 104 -2.58 -21.50 -1.07
CA ALA A 104 -2.30 -22.92 -0.83
C ALA A 104 -0.78 -23.20 -0.73
N ALA A 105 0.05 -22.56 -1.56
CA ALA A 105 1.50 -22.72 -1.54
C ALA A 105 2.17 -22.03 -0.32
N LEU A 106 1.55 -20.97 0.22
CA LEU A 106 2.08 -20.16 1.33
C LEU A 106 1.08 -20.08 2.50
N PRO A 107 0.73 -21.18 3.15
CA PRO A 107 -0.32 -21.22 4.17
C PRO A 107 0.01 -20.29 5.34
N GLY A 108 -0.99 -19.48 5.75
CA GLY A 108 -0.88 -18.52 6.87
C GLY A 108 -0.09 -17.25 6.56
N ARG A 109 0.47 -17.09 5.37
CA ARG A 109 1.24 -15.90 4.97
C ARG A 109 0.34 -14.84 4.37
N ALA A 110 0.56 -13.58 4.77
CA ALA A 110 -0.13 -12.44 4.19
C ALA A 110 0.26 -12.24 2.71
N LEU A 111 -0.76 -12.12 1.85
CA LEU A 111 -0.61 -11.87 0.43
C LEU A 111 -0.92 -10.42 0.10
N HIS A 112 -0.12 -9.80 -0.76
CA HIS A 112 -0.24 -8.40 -1.19
C HIS A 112 -0.21 -8.31 -2.72
N PRO A 113 -1.33 -8.63 -3.42
CA PRO A 113 -1.41 -8.55 -4.88
C PRO A 113 -1.13 -7.15 -5.43
N LEU A 114 -0.37 -7.08 -6.54
CA LEU A 114 -0.24 -5.91 -7.41
C LEU A 114 -1.16 -6.09 -8.61
N ILE A 115 -2.03 -5.12 -8.81
CA ILE A 115 -2.91 -4.98 -9.98
C ILE A 115 -2.19 -4.03 -10.94
N GLU A 116 -1.72 -4.54 -12.07
CA GLU A 116 -0.86 -3.77 -12.97
C GLU A 116 -1.09 -4.08 -14.46
N SER A 117 -2.27 -4.66 -14.77
CA SER A 117 -2.78 -4.85 -16.12
C SER A 117 -4.25 -4.44 -16.22
N ALA A 118 -4.75 -4.21 -17.44
CA ALA A 118 -6.16 -3.91 -17.72
C ALA A 118 -7.08 -5.00 -17.17
N LEU A 119 -6.72 -6.28 -17.40
CA LEU A 119 -7.49 -7.42 -16.91
C LEU A 119 -7.50 -7.48 -15.38
N GLY A 120 -6.36 -7.23 -14.74
CA GLY A 120 -6.27 -7.15 -13.29
C GLY A 120 -7.13 -6.04 -12.70
N VAL A 121 -7.18 -4.87 -13.34
CA VAL A 121 -8.04 -3.73 -12.93
C VAL A 121 -9.52 -4.10 -13.04
N GLU A 122 -9.96 -4.75 -14.13
CA GLU A 122 -11.34 -5.21 -14.30
C GLU A 122 -11.74 -6.21 -13.21
N ARG A 123 -10.83 -7.11 -12.83
CA ARG A 123 -11.05 -8.17 -11.83
C ARG A 123 -10.65 -7.78 -10.40
N ALA A 124 -10.31 -6.53 -10.14
CA ALA A 124 -9.75 -6.09 -8.86
C ALA A 124 -10.58 -6.51 -7.63
N LEU A 125 -11.92 -6.47 -7.70
CA LEU A 125 -12.78 -6.93 -6.59
C LEU A 125 -12.70 -8.45 -6.40
N GLN A 126 -12.76 -9.22 -7.49
CA GLN A 126 -12.69 -10.68 -7.44
C GLN A 126 -11.34 -11.13 -6.87
N ILE A 127 -10.25 -10.51 -7.30
CA ILE A 127 -8.91 -10.73 -6.75
C ILE A 127 -8.89 -10.36 -5.26
N ALA A 128 -9.37 -9.18 -4.89
CA ALA A 128 -9.34 -8.69 -3.50
C ALA A 128 -10.16 -9.55 -2.50
N THR A 129 -11.13 -10.33 -3.00
CA THR A 129 -12.00 -11.19 -2.18
C THR A 129 -11.67 -12.68 -2.32
N ALA A 130 -10.67 -13.06 -3.11
CA ALA A 130 -10.36 -14.45 -3.44
C ALA A 130 -9.92 -15.29 -2.23
N SER A 131 -9.25 -14.69 -1.25
CA SER A 131 -8.73 -15.43 -0.08
C SER A 131 -8.66 -14.53 1.15
N PRO A 132 -8.92 -15.06 2.37
CA PRO A 132 -8.67 -14.33 3.61
C PRO A 132 -7.18 -14.07 3.88
N ALA A 133 -6.28 -14.69 3.16
CA ALA A 133 -4.84 -14.41 3.22
C ALA A 133 -4.46 -13.04 2.63
N ILE A 134 -5.33 -12.41 1.83
CA ILE A 134 -5.05 -11.09 1.26
C ILE A 134 -5.11 -10.04 2.36
N ALA A 135 -3.98 -9.36 2.58
CA ALA A 135 -3.87 -8.29 3.56
C ALA A 135 -3.97 -6.88 2.95
N SER A 136 -3.68 -6.71 1.68
CA SER A 136 -3.86 -5.48 0.91
C SER A 136 -3.80 -5.75 -0.59
N ILE A 137 -4.33 -4.82 -1.39
CA ILE A 137 -4.08 -4.75 -2.84
C ILE A 137 -3.42 -3.42 -3.17
N SER A 138 -2.69 -3.33 -4.27
CA SER A 138 -2.07 -2.10 -4.74
C SER A 138 -2.09 -2.02 -6.27
N LEU A 139 -1.96 -0.80 -6.81
CA LEU A 139 -1.86 -0.58 -8.25
C LEU A 139 -0.38 -0.46 -8.65
N GLY A 140 0.05 -1.17 -9.70
CA GLY A 140 1.37 -1.04 -10.33
C GLY A 140 1.26 -0.17 -11.59
N GLU A 141 1.43 1.17 -11.42
CA GLU A 141 1.10 2.12 -12.49
C GLU A 141 2.07 2.08 -13.68
N ALA A 142 3.32 1.66 -13.48
CA ALA A 142 4.30 1.61 -14.58
C ALA A 142 3.92 0.53 -15.61
N ASP A 143 3.68 -0.70 -15.13
CA ASP A 143 3.27 -1.80 -15.99
C ASP A 143 1.87 -1.55 -16.58
N LEU A 144 0.94 -1.01 -15.79
CA LEU A 144 -0.40 -0.68 -16.27
C LEU A 144 -0.37 0.37 -17.39
N ARG A 145 0.49 1.40 -17.30
CA ARG A 145 0.66 2.37 -18.40
C ARG A 145 1.15 1.70 -19.67
N SER A 146 2.09 0.76 -19.53
CA SER A 146 2.62 -0.03 -20.65
C SER A 146 1.53 -0.89 -21.28
N ASP A 147 0.74 -1.57 -20.46
CA ASP A 147 -0.35 -2.45 -20.92
C ASP A 147 -1.47 -1.65 -21.63
N LEU A 148 -1.87 -0.51 -21.06
CA LEU A 148 -2.87 0.40 -21.65
C LEU A 148 -2.34 1.24 -22.80
N GLN A 149 -1.02 1.29 -23.02
CA GLN A 149 -0.35 2.17 -24.00
C GLN A 149 -0.68 3.66 -23.80
N VAL A 150 -0.66 4.12 -22.53
CA VAL A 150 -0.98 5.51 -22.15
C VAL A 150 0.18 6.17 -21.42
N ASP A 151 0.35 7.47 -21.66
CA ASP A 151 1.34 8.34 -20.99
C ASP A 151 0.69 9.46 -20.17
N ASP A 152 -0.57 9.81 -20.47
CA ASP A 152 -1.32 10.83 -19.72
C ASP A 152 -1.70 10.33 -18.31
N GLU A 153 -1.46 11.19 -17.31
CA GLU A 153 -1.82 10.94 -15.92
C GLU A 153 -3.33 10.75 -15.72
N ALA A 154 -4.16 11.44 -16.51
CA ALA A 154 -5.61 11.36 -16.43
C ALA A 154 -6.14 9.95 -16.77
N ALA A 155 -5.44 9.20 -17.62
CA ALA A 155 -5.81 7.85 -18.00
C ALA A 155 -5.82 6.88 -16.82
N LEU A 156 -5.04 7.17 -15.77
CA LEU A 156 -4.99 6.34 -14.55
C LEU A 156 -6.10 6.67 -13.54
N SER A 157 -6.91 7.70 -13.75
CA SER A 157 -7.91 8.13 -12.76
C SER A 157 -8.93 7.02 -12.47
N TRP A 158 -9.43 6.35 -13.51
CA TRP A 158 -10.37 5.25 -13.34
C TRP A 158 -9.73 4.00 -12.71
N PRO A 159 -8.58 3.48 -13.15
CA PRO A 159 -7.89 2.37 -12.50
C PRO A 159 -7.61 2.63 -11.01
N ARG A 160 -7.16 3.82 -10.64
CA ARG A 160 -6.95 4.23 -9.25
C ARG A 160 -8.23 4.14 -8.44
N SER A 161 -9.32 4.74 -8.93
CA SER A 161 -10.62 4.69 -8.26
C SER A 161 -11.13 3.25 -8.16
N ARG A 162 -10.98 2.44 -9.20
CA ARG A 162 -11.40 1.04 -9.24
C ARG A 162 -10.73 0.20 -8.15
N VAL A 163 -9.40 0.32 -7.99
CA VAL A 163 -8.65 -0.42 -6.97
C VAL A 163 -9.02 0.05 -5.55
N ILE A 164 -9.21 1.36 -5.34
CA ILE A 164 -9.67 1.89 -4.05
C ILE A 164 -11.06 1.34 -3.67
N VAL A 165 -12.01 1.36 -4.62
CA VAL A 165 -13.35 0.81 -4.41
C VAL A 165 -13.30 -0.70 -4.14
N ALA A 166 -12.50 -1.46 -4.89
CA ALA A 166 -12.30 -2.89 -4.70
C ALA A 166 -11.75 -3.22 -3.30
N ALA A 167 -10.71 -2.50 -2.85
CA ALA A 167 -10.15 -2.66 -1.51
C ALA A 167 -11.19 -2.40 -0.42
N ARG A 168 -11.96 -1.31 -0.53
CA ARG A 168 -13.01 -0.97 0.43
C ARG A 168 -14.15 -1.99 0.45
N ALA A 169 -14.60 -2.45 -0.71
CA ALA A 169 -15.64 -3.48 -0.84
C ALA A 169 -15.19 -4.81 -0.22
N ALA A 170 -13.91 -5.17 -0.38
CA ALA A 170 -13.29 -6.34 0.25
C ALA A 170 -12.93 -6.14 1.74
N ARG A 171 -13.22 -4.98 2.34
CA ARG A 171 -12.86 -4.59 3.72
C ARG A 171 -11.34 -4.60 3.98
N LEU A 172 -10.55 -4.42 2.94
CA LEU A 172 -9.10 -4.25 3.04
C LEU A 172 -8.74 -2.80 3.41
N PRO A 173 -7.54 -2.57 3.95
CA PRO A 173 -7.03 -1.22 4.16
C PRO A 173 -6.95 -0.45 2.82
N PRO A 174 -7.03 0.90 2.84
CA PRO A 174 -6.83 1.71 1.65
C PRO A 174 -5.49 1.39 0.99
N PRO A 175 -5.43 1.28 -0.35
CA PRO A 175 -4.19 0.98 -1.07
C PRO A 175 -3.12 2.05 -0.86
N ALA A 176 -1.84 1.65 -0.93
CA ALA A 176 -0.74 2.59 -1.10
C ALA A 176 -0.61 2.98 -2.58
N MET A 177 -0.20 4.24 -2.83
CA MET A 177 0.11 4.68 -4.18
C MET A 177 1.35 3.97 -4.74
N SER A 178 1.41 3.86 -6.05
CA SER A 178 2.56 3.40 -6.81
C SER A 178 3.79 4.32 -6.62
N VAL A 179 4.94 3.91 -7.12
CA VAL A 179 6.19 4.67 -7.00
C VAL A 179 6.11 6.04 -7.71
N TYR A 180 6.89 7.00 -7.22
CA TYR A 180 7.14 8.27 -7.89
C TYR A 180 8.56 8.23 -8.45
N PRO A 181 8.74 8.20 -9.78
CA PRO A 181 10.02 7.83 -10.39
C PRO A 181 11.11 8.89 -10.23
N ASN A 182 10.75 10.18 -10.13
CA ASN A 182 11.74 11.25 -9.99
C ASN A 182 12.14 11.43 -8.51
N VAL A 183 13.24 10.82 -8.11
CA VAL A 183 13.77 10.83 -6.74
C VAL A 183 14.16 12.25 -6.26
N ARG A 184 14.50 13.15 -7.18
CA ARG A 184 14.96 14.52 -6.87
C ARG A 184 13.80 15.52 -6.75
N ASP A 185 12.67 15.22 -7.35
CA ASP A 185 11.48 16.09 -7.34
C ASP A 185 10.59 15.79 -6.13
N LEU A 186 11.02 16.28 -4.97
CA LEU A 186 10.25 16.10 -3.73
C LEU A 186 8.99 16.98 -3.66
N GLU A 187 8.95 18.09 -4.39
CA GLU A 187 7.76 18.95 -4.47
C GLU A 187 6.65 18.30 -5.29
N GLY A 188 6.98 17.79 -6.48
CA GLY A 188 6.04 17.01 -7.30
C GLY A 188 5.59 15.73 -6.60
N LEU A 189 6.49 15.04 -5.89
CA LEU A 189 6.12 13.90 -5.03
C LEU A 189 5.07 14.31 -3.98
N ALA A 190 5.29 15.42 -3.27
CA ALA A 190 4.35 15.89 -2.24
C ALA A 190 2.98 16.27 -2.87
N ALA A 191 2.98 16.94 -4.00
CA ALA A 191 1.75 17.30 -4.73
C ALA A 191 0.99 16.05 -5.17
N SER A 192 1.68 15.07 -5.77
CA SER A 192 1.11 13.80 -6.19
C SER A 192 0.57 13.00 -4.99
N CYS A 193 1.27 12.96 -3.86
CA CYS A 193 0.77 12.30 -2.64
C CYS A 193 -0.51 12.95 -2.11
N ARG A 194 -0.59 14.29 -2.10
CA ARG A 194 -1.82 14.99 -1.69
C ARG A 194 -3.00 14.68 -2.60
N ALA A 195 -2.77 14.67 -3.93
CA ALA A 195 -3.79 14.27 -4.91
C ALA A 195 -4.27 12.83 -4.69
N GLY A 196 -3.35 11.88 -4.50
CA GLY A 196 -3.69 10.49 -4.22
C GLY A 196 -4.43 10.32 -2.88
N ARG A 197 -4.03 11.05 -1.83
CA ARG A 197 -4.76 11.07 -0.56
C ARG A 197 -6.21 11.55 -0.73
N ALA A 198 -6.43 12.57 -1.56
CA ALA A 198 -7.77 13.08 -1.87
C ALA A 198 -8.63 12.07 -2.63
N LEU A 199 -8.02 11.16 -3.42
CA LEU A 199 -8.70 10.05 -4.08
C LEU A 199 -9.03 8.89 -3.13
N GLY A 200 -8.38 8.79 -1.96
CA GLY A 200 -8.62 7.72 -0.99
C GLY A 200 -7.46 6.73 -0.82
N PHE A 201 -6.32 6.98 -1.44
CA PHE A 201 -5.09 6.24 -1.13
C PHE A 201 -4.58 6.56 0.28
N ARG A 202 -3.82 5.63 0.85
CA ARG A 202 -3.13 5.83 2.12
C ARG A 202 -1.70 5.32 2.04
N GLY A 203 -0.76 6.28 2.07
CA GLY A 203 0.65 6.01 1.90
C GLY A 203 1.09 5.86 0.44
N ARG A 204 2.38 5.69 0.27
CA ARG A 204 3.02 5.56 -1.04
C ARG A 204 4.27 4.70 -0.97
N THR A 205 4.55 4.01 -2.06
CA THR A 205 5.78 3.27 -2.25
C THR A 205 6.89 4.21 -2.72
N ALA A 206 8.01 4.19 -1.99
CA ALA A 206 9.25 4.90 -2.31
C ALA A 206 10.26 3.95 -2.99
N ILE A 207 11.12 4.51 -3.83
CA ILE A 207 12.29 3.83 -4.42
C ILE A 207 13.61 4.39 -3.90
N HIS A 208 13.54 5.40 -3.03
CA HIS A 208 14.70 5.99 -2.38
C HIS A 208 14.36 6.50 -0.97
N PRO A 209 15.26 6.32 0.03
CA PRO A 209 14.98 6.77 1.41
C PRO A 209 14.65 8.26 1.55
N ALA A 210 15.22 9.12 0.70
CA ALA A 210 14.94 10.58 0.71
C ALA A 210 13.47 10.93 0.47
N GLN A 211 12.67 10.03 -0.13
CA GLN A 211 11.24 10.24 -0.38
C GLN A 211 10.38 10.01 0.87
N LEU A 212 10.86 9.25 1.86
CA LEU A 212 10.06 8.77 2.99
C LEU A 212 9.45 9.90 3.83
N ALA A 213 10.24 10.90 4.18
CA ALA A 213 9.77 12.04 5.00
C ALA A 213 8.67 12.84 4.27
N THR A 214 8.85 13.09 2.98
CA THR A 214 7.88 13.81 2.13
C THR A 214 6.57 13.02 2.01
N ILE A 215 6.65 11.72 1.77
CA ILE A 215 5.47 10.85 1.69
C ILE A 215 4.72 10.88 3.03
N ARG A 216 5.40 10.62 4.15
CA ARG A 216 4.79 10.62 5.47
C ARG A 216 4.08 11.94 5.77
N ALA A 217 4.75 13.08 5.54
CA ALA A 217 4.18 14.40 5.78
C ALA A 217 2.92 14.66 4.94
N ALA A 218 2.88 14.21 3.67
CA ALA A 218 1.74 14.41 2.78
C ALA A 218 0.50 13.59 3.16
N PHE A 219 0.68 12.41 3.79
CA PHE A 219 -0.42 11.53 4.21
C PHE A 219 -0.87 11.76 5.65
N LEU A 220 -0.07 12.39 6.50
CA LEU A 220 -0.50 12.77 7.85
C LEU A 220 -1.51 13.91 7.79
N PRO A 221 -2.46 13.97 8.73
CA PRO A 221 -3.39 15.07 8.84
C PRO A 221 -2.67 16.39 9.19
N THR A 222 -3.09 17.47 8.56
CA THR A 222 -2.63 18.81 8.92
C THR A 222 -3.21 19.23 10.27
N PRO A 223 -2.58 20.19 11.01
CA PRO A 223 -3.15 20.74 12.23
C PRO A 223 -4.58 21.28 12.06
N ARG A 224 -4.88 21.85 10.90
CA ARG A 224 -6.23 22.35 10.55
C ARG A 224 -7.25 21.21 10.43
N GLU A 225 -6.89 20.09 9.78
CA GLU A 225 -7.76 18.93 9.68
C GLU A 225 -8.02 18.29 11.03
N VAL A 226 -6.99 18.21 11.89
CA VAL A 226 -7.13 17.73 13.27
C VAL A 226 -8.08 18.60 14.09
N LEU A 227 -7.92 19.94 14.00
CA LEU A 227 -8.79 20.89 14.71
C LEU A 227 -10.24 20.75 14.25
N ARG A 228 -10.47 20.69 12.91
CA ARG A 228 -11.82 20.49 12.36
C ARG A 228 -12.43 19.15 12.78
N ALA A 229 -11.66 18.08 12.80
CA ALA A 229 -12.12 16.77 13.26
C ALA A 229 -12.57 16.79 14.73
N LYS A 230 -11.81 17.48 15.60
CA LYS A 230 -12.19 17.69 17.01
C LYS A 230 -13.49 18.50 17.13
N GLU A 231 -13.65 19.57 16.35
CA GLU A 231 -14.87 20.38 16.30
C GLU A 231 -16.08 19.52 15.90
N VAL A 232 -15.99 18.73 14.85
CA VAL A 232 -17.06 17.82 14.39
C VAL A 232 -17.51 16.91 15.53
N LEU A 233 -16.55 16.23 16.19
CA LEU A 233 -16.89 15.29 17.27
C LEU A 233 -17.49 15.99 18.50
N ALA A 234 -16.99 17.17 18.87
CA ALA A 234 -17.54 17.95 20.00
C ALA A 234 -18.97 18.41 19.73
N ARG A 235 -19.26 18.88 18.51
CA ARG A 235 -20.64 19.29 18.10
C ARG A 235 -21.61 18.12 18.13
N VAL A 236 -21.19 16.96 17.61
CA VAL A 236 -22.03 15.75 17.63
C VAL A 236 -22.32 15.29 19.05
N ALA A 237 -21.32 15.27 19.93
CA ALA A 237 -21.50 14.89 21.33
C ALA A 237 -22.48 15.84 22.06
N GLY A 238 -22.36 17.16 21.85
CA GLY A 238 -23.26 18.17 22.43
C GLY A 238 -24.70 18.01 21.93
N ALA A 239 -24.91 17.77 20.65
CA ALA A 239 -26.26 17.60 20.08
C ALA A 239 -26.92 16.29 20.50
N THR A 240 -26.14 15.20 20.59
CA THR A 240 -26.63 13.93 21.12
C THR A 240 -27.11 14.09 22.56
N ALA A 241 -26.36 14.80 23.39
CA ALA A 241 -26.75 15.10 24.77
C ALA A 241 -28.03 15.98 24.88
N ALA A 242 -28.26 16.85 23.88
CA ALA A 242 -29.43 17.71 23.78
C ALA A 242 -30.63 17.08 23.05
N GLY A 243 -30.53 15.83 22.55
CA GLY A 243 -31.60 15.15 21.80
C GLY A 243 -31.87 15.77 20.43
N VAL A 244 -30.92 16.51 19.84
CA VAL A 244 -31.03 17.18 18.53
C VAL A 244 -30.49 16.29 17.44
N GLY A 245 -31.29 15.96 16.42
CA GLY A 245 -30.91 15.07 15.33
C GLY A 245 -30.25 15.76 14.12
N ALA A 246 -30.45 17.07 13.94
CA ALA A 246 -29.88 17.87 12.86
C ALA A 246 -28.84 18.83 13.41
N ILE A 247 -27.59 18.74 12.93
CA ILE A 247 -26.46 19.52 13.43
C ILE A 247 -25.78 20.24 12.26
N ALA A 248 -25.39 21.48 12.50
CA ALA A 248 -24.54 22.24 11.58
C ALA A 248 -23.29 22.73 12.29
N LEU A 249 -22.17 22.81 11.56
CA LEU A 249 -20.95 23.48 11.98
C LEU A 249 -21.12 25.01 11.98
N ALA A 250 -20.15 25.72 12.57
CA ALA A 250 -20.15 27.17 12.61
C ALA A 250 -20.16 27.83 11.21
N ASP A 251 -19.63 27.17 10.20
CA ASP A 251 -19.63 27.60 8.81
C ASP A 251 -20.91 27.24 8.02
N GLY A 252 -21.92 26.69 8.69
CA GLY A 252 -23.20 26.28 8.09
C GLY A 252 -23.16 24.88 7.45
N THR A 253 -22.05 24.16 7.50
CA THR A 253 -21.95 22.79 6.97
C THR A 253 -22.84 21.84 7.78
N PHE A 254 -23.76 21.16 7.13
CA PHE A 254 -24.58 20.11 7.76
C PHE A 254 -23.70 18.91 8.12
N LEU A 255 -23.87 18.39 9.35
CA LEU A 255 -23.18 17.22 9.85
C LEU A 255 -24.01 15.98 9.69
N ASP A 256 -23.46 14.97 9.00
CA ASP A 256 -24.01 13.63 8.92
C ASP A 256 -23.09 12.59 9.61
N VAL A 257 -23.56 11.35 9.68
CA VAL A 257 -22.80 10.23 10.29
C VAL A 257 -21.50 9.95 9.55
N ALA A 258 -21.45 10.15 8.23
CA ALA A 258 -20.26 9.93 7.43
C ALA A 258 -19.13 10.89 7.80
N MET A 259 -19.46 12.15 8.10
CA MET A 259 -18.49 13.15 8.57
C MET A 259 -17.93 12.80 9.94
N VAL A 260 -18.71 12.17 10.81
CA VAL A 260 -18.24 11.71 12.13
C VAL A 260 -17.19 10.60 11.97
N GLU A 261 -17.45 9.63 11.10
CA GLU A 261 -16.49 8.55 10.83
C GLU A 261 -15.21 9.08 10.18
N GLN A 262 -15.31 10.04 9.27
CA GLN A 262 -14.17 10.71 8.67
C GLN A 262 -13.35 11.49 9.72
N ALA A 263 -14.00 12.21 10.63
CA ALA A 263 -13.33 12.92 11.72
C ALA A 263 -12.58 11.95 12.66
N ARG A 264 -13.18 10.82 13.01
CA ARG A 264 -12.51 9.77 13.80
C ARG A 264 -11.27 9.23 13.09
N ALA A 265 -11.37 8.95 11.79
CA ALA A 265 -10.26 8.46 10.99
C ALA A 265 -9.09 9.47 10.94
N VAL A 266 -9.39 10.78 10.85
CA VAL A 266 -8.39 11.84 10.91
C VAL A 266 -7.67 11.84 12.26
N LEU A 267 -8.40 11.75 13.39
CA LEU A 267 -7.78 11.75 14.72
C LEU A 267 -6.95 10.50 14.98
N THR A 268 -7.41 9.33 14.55
CA THR A 268 -6.62 8.08 14.65
C THR A 268 -5.29 8.18 13.91
N LEU A 269 -5.25 8.90 12.79
CA LEU A 269 -4.01 9.13 12.04
C LEU A 269 -3.09 10.18 12.67
N ALA A 270 -3.65 11.11 13.43
CA ALA A 270 -2.89 12.16 14.08
C ALA A 270 -2.22 11.69 15.38
N GLU A 271 -2.68 10.57 15.95
CA GLU A 271 -2.05 9.98 17.14
C GLU A 271 -0.68 9.38 16.75
N PRO A 272 0.38 9.71 17.52
CA PRO A 272 1.68 9.05 17.32
C PRO A 272 1.50 7.53 17.48
N ALA A 273 2.15 6.75 16.61
CA ALA A 273 2.21 5.30 16.79
C ALA A 273 2.83 4.99 18.17
N PRO A 274 2.26 4.05 18.94
CA PRO A 274 2.75 3.66 20.26
C PRO A 274 4.17 3.13 20.23
#